data_dc297f8a941fade52f04f867854e51a5
#
_entry.id   dc297f8a941fade52f04f867854e51a5
#
_cell.length_a   1.000
_cell.length_b   1.000
_cell.length_c   1.000
_cell.angle_alpha   90.00
_cell.angle_beta   90.00
_cell.angle_gamma   90.00
#
_symmetry.space_group_name_H-M   'P 1'
#
loop_
_entity.id
_entity.type
_entity.pdbx_description
1 polymer ?
#
loop_
_entity_poly.entity_id
_entity_poly.type
_entity_poly.pdbx_seq_one_letter_code
_entity_poly.pdbx_strand_id
1 'polypeptide(L)'
;MLVSRMVSPVLGAAIDAPAPLASSVQVAPGVIRPGETADEADMARRPTGIDAEFVDKAGIVGQTQLRASQLALDRSSNPDVKAFARKMLDDHDRMTAELRKLGARKGLPVQAKMLVDPAVTALRARTGHAFDIGYVAIAGPAAHESAIKLYEAEARDGRDPQLRAFAAAALPTLNAHLSAARALAKSVDAAH
;
A
#
# COMPACT_ATOMS: atom_id res chain seq x y z
N MET A 1 -35.74 67.04 52.63
CA MET A 1 -35.75 65.91 53.57
C MET A 1 -35.66 64.62 52.88
N LEU A 2 -34.79 63.81 53.24
CA LEU A 2 -34.50 62.39 53.21
C LEU A 2 -33.42 61.95 52.28
N VAL A 3 -32.44 61.62 52.91
CA VAL A 3 -31.27 60.77 52.87
C VAL A 3 -31.31 59.66 51.84
N SER A 4 -30.36 59.74 50.91
CA SER A 4 -29.95 58.69 49.96
C SER A 4 -28.96 57.81 50.65
N ARG A 5 -29.13 56.48 50.53
CA ARG A 5 -28.13 55.50 50.90
C ARG A 5 -27.55 54.92 49.61
N MET A 6 -26.28 55.17 49.42
CA MET A 6 -25.42 54.48 48.41
C MET A 6 -25.24 53.04 48.83
N VAL A 7 -25.43 52.17 47.90
CA VAL A 7 -24.91 50.75 47.89
C VAL A 7 -23.99 50.56 46.71
N SER A 8 -22.72 50.37 46.98
CA SER A 8 -21.71 50.07 46.01
C SER A 8 -21.81 48.58 45.55
N PRO A 9 -21.70 48.25 44.29
CA PRO A 9 -21.51 46.87 43.87
C PRO A 9 -20.03 46.46 43.98
N VAL A 10 -19.83 45.34 44.66
CA VAL A 10 -18.53 44.66 44.75
C VAL A 10 -18.12 44.12 43.36
N LEU A 11 -16.99 44.59 42.91
CA LEU A 11 -16.33 44.13 41.71
C LEU A 11 -15.78 42.72 41.94
N GLY A 12 -16.45 41.70 41.40
CA GLY A 12 -15.95 40.33 41.37
C GLY A 12 -14.82 40.21 40.34
N ALA A 13 -13.59 40.03 40.82
CA ALA A 13 -12.45 39.72 39.99
C ALA A 13 -12.63 38.31 39.39
N ALA A 14 -12.81 38.22 38.09
CA ALA A 14 -12.68 36.98 37.35
C ALA A 14 -11.21 36.57 37.36
N ILE A 15 -10.89 35.50 38.07
CA ILE A 15 -9.60 34.84 38.00
C ILE A 15 -9.54 34.11 36.67
N ASP A 16 -8.77 34.68 35.76
CA ASP A 16 -8.37 34.08 34.49
C ASP A 16 -7.54 32.84 34.82
N ALA A 17 -8.12 31.65 34.57
CA ALA A 17 -7.39 30.40 34.70
C ALA A 17 -6.43 30.28 33.54
N PRO A 18 -5.12 30.06 33.75
CA PRO A 18 -4.20 29.86 32.64
C PRO A 18 -4.56 28.57 31.89
N ALA A 19 -4.74 28.69 30.57
CA ALA A 19 -4.88 27.56 29.68
C ALA A 19 -3.73 26.57 29.88
N PRO A 20 -3.99 25.25 29.88
CA PRO A 20 -2.93 24.27 29.98
C PRO A 20 -2.01 24.42 28.79
N LEU A 21 -0.77 24.82 29.04
CA LEU A 21 0.32 24.72 28.04
C LEU A 21 0.45 23.23 27.66
N ALA A 22 0.02 22.89 26.45
CA ALA A 22 0.32 21.60 25.86
C ALA A 22 1.84 21.53 25.71
N SER A 23 2.52 20.98 26.71
CA SER A 23 3.93 20.62 26.61
C SER A 23 4.06 19.54 25.56
N SER A 24 4.45 19.91 24.34
CA SER A 24 4.92 18.96 23.35
C SER A 24 6.21 18.35 23.89
N VAL A 25 6.09 17.18 24.51
CA VAL A 25 7.25 16.39 24.92
C VAL A 25 7.95 15.95 23.66
N GLN A 26 9.05 16.60 23.33
CA GLN A 26 9.91 16.23 22.23
C GLN A 26 10.70 15.01 22.66
N VAL A 27 10.25 13.83 22.24
CA VAL A 27 10.90 12.55 22.55
C VAL A 27 12.08 12.39 21.61
N ALA A 28 13.23 12.03 22.15
CA ALA A 28 14.45 11.73 21.35
C ALA A 28 14.18 10.60 20.36
N PRO A 29 14.82 10.63 19.16
CA PRO A 29 14.68 9.55 18.18
C PRO A 29 15.04 8.19 18.83
N GLY A 30 14.15 7.21 18.72
CA GLY A 30 14.35 5.87 19.27
C GLY A 30 13.60 5.58 20.58
N VAL A 31 12.92 6.55 21.19
CA VAL A 31 12.13 6.33 22.42
C VAL A 31 10.66 6.09 22.06
N ILE A 32 10.11 4.96 22.50
CA ILE A 32 8.69 4.63 22.37
C ILE A 32 7.90 5.46 23.40
N ARG A 33 6.85 6.15 22.98
CA ARG A 33 5.98 6.92 23.89
C ARG A 33 5.16 5.97 24.75
N PRO A 34 4.82 6.35 25.99
CA PRO A 34 3.92 5.55 26.82
C PRO A 34 2.57 5.31 26.10
N GLY A 35 2.22 4.03 25.90
CA GLY A 35 1.01 3.61 25.18
C GLY A 35 1.16 3.40 23.68
N GLU A 36 2.33 3.70 23.09
CA GLU A 36 2.66 3.46 21.68
C GLU A 36 3.28 2.05 21.54
N THR A 37 2.82 1.28 20.57
CA THR A 37 3.44 -0.01 20.26
C THR A 37 4.74 0.21 19.46
N ALA A 38 5.64 -0.79 19.47
CA ALA A 38 6.87 -0.73 18.66
C ALA A 38 6.55 -0.55 17.17
N ASP A 39 5.50 -1.20 16.68
CA ASP A 39 5.04 -1.08 15.29
C ASP A 39 4.57 0.36 14.96
N GLU A 40 3.83 1.02 15.88
CA GLU A 40 3.38 2.42 15.71
C GLU A 40 4.56 3.40 15.75
N ALA A 41 5.50 3.19 16.66
CA ALA A 41 6.71 3.99 16.76
C ALA A 41 7.59 3.86 15.51
N ASP A 42 7.69 2.68 14.92
CA ASP A 42 8.41 2.43 13.67
C ASP A 42 7.70 3.06 12.46
N MET A 43 6.37 3.01 12.42
CA MET A 43 5.58 3.68 11.39
C MET A 43 5.74 5.20 11.45
N ALA A 44 5.75 5.79 12.65
CA ALA A 44 5.92 7.23 12.83
C ALA A 44 7.33 7.73 12.44
N ARG A 45 8.34 6.85 12.50
CA ARG A 45 9.73 7.17 12.13
C ARG A 45 10.04 6.93 10.65
N ARG A 46 9.14 6.28 9.94
CA ARG A 46 9.35 5.92 8.54
C ARG A 46 9.45 7.16 7.66
N PRO A 47 10.39 7.23 6.71
CA PRO A 47 10.42 8.28 5.72
C PRO A 47 9.09 8.35 4.96
N THR A 48 8.63 9.57 4.68
CA THR A 48 7.42 9.84 3.91
C THR A 48 7.79 10.43 2.55
N GLY A 49 6.89 10.34 1.58
CA GLY A 49 7.06 10.91 0.25
C GLY A 49 6.85 9.88 -0.86
N ILE A 50 7.11 10.31 -2.09
CA ILE A 50 6.82 9.53 -3.29
C ILE A 50 7.53 8.17 -3.30
N ASP A 51 8.82 8.13 -2.93
CA ASP A 51 9.61 6.90 -2.87
C ASP A 51 9.04 5.90 -1.85
N ALA A 52 8.63 6.40 -0.66
CA ALA A 52 8.04 5.56 0.38
C ALA A 52 6.68 5.01 -0.05
N GLU A 53 5.85 5.87 -0.64
CA GLU A 53 4.55 5.50 -1.18
C GLU A 53 4.69 4.47 -2.32
N PHE A 54 5.68 4.65 -3.19
CA PHE A 54 6.00 3.68 -4.24
C PHE A 54 6.38 2.32 -3.66
N VAL A 55 7.34 2.27 -2.74
CA VAL A 55 7.79 1.01 -2.12
C VAL A 55 6.63 0.26 -1.47
N ASP A 56 5.73 0.98 -0.79
CA ASP A 56 4.55 0.38 -0.16
C ASP A 56 3.56 -0.15 -1.18
N LYS A 57 3.15 0.67 -2.12
CA LYS A 57 2.15 0.29 -3.13
C LYS A 57 2.67 -0.81 -4.06
N ALA A 58 3.92 -0.70 -4.54
CA ALA A 58 4.53 -1.73 -5.38
C ALA A 58 4.70 -3.05 -4.62
N GLY A 59 5.03 -2.99 -3.33
CA GLY A 59 5.07 -4.16 -2.47
C GLY A 59 3.70 -4.85 -2.33
N ILE A 60 2.62 -4.07 -2.13
CA ILE A 60 1.25 -4.60 -2.07
C ILE A 60 0.88 -5.27 -3.40
N VAL A 61 1.11 -4.58 -4.52
CA VAL A 61 0.84 -5.11 -5.87
C VAL A 61 1.57 -6.44 -6.07
N GLY A 62 2.87 -6.48 -5.79
CA GLY A 62 3.69 -7.70 -5.94
C GLY A 62 3.16 -8.86 -5.10
N GLN A 63 2.83 -8.63 -3.83
CA GLN A 63 2.29 -9.66 -2.94
C GLN A 63 0.90 -10.14 -3.38
N THR A 64 0.04 -9.24 -3.84
CA THR A 64 -1.29 -9.60 -4.36
C THR A 64 -1.14 -10.49 -5.60
N GLN A 65 -0.27 -10.13 -6.54
CA GLN A 65 0.01 -10.93 -7.74
C GLN A 65 0.56 -12.31 -7.40
N LEU A 66 1.53 -12.40 -6.48
CA LEU A 66 2.09 -13.69 -6.05
C LEU A 66 1.02 -14.60 -5.44
N ARG A 67 0.20 -14.07 -4.51
CA ARG A 67 -0.83 -14.86 -3.82
C ARG A 67 -1.96 -15.29 -4.76
N ALA A 68 -2.43 -14.39 -5.63
CA ALA A 68 -3.48 -14.70 -6.60
C ALA A 68 -2.99 -15.75 -7.60
N SER A 69 -1.75 -15.62 -8.07
CA SER A 69 -1.18 -16.55 -9.07
C SER A 69 -0.88 -17.92 -8.47
N GLN A 70 -0.41 -17.99 -7.22
CA GLN A 70 -0.29 -19.27 -6.53
C GLN A 70 -1.64 -19.96 -6.43
N LEU A 71 -2.68 -19.23 -6.03
CA LEU A 71 -4.04 -19.76 -5.94
C LEU A 71 -4.57 -20.23 -7.31
N ALA A 72 -4.23 -19.52 -8.38
CA ALA A 72 -4.60 -19.90 -9.75
C ALA A 72 -3.94 -21.20 -10.19
N LEU A 73 -2.67 -21.43 -9.85
CA LEU A 73 -1.99 -22.72 -10.13
C LEU A 73 -2.65 -23.88 -9.39
N ASP A 74 -3.09 -23.63 -8.15
CA ASP A 74 -3.66 -24.68 -7.31
C ASP A 74 -5.12 -25.01 -7.70
N ARG A 75 -5.90 -24.06 -8.21
CA ARG A 75 -7.35 -24.19 -8.34
C ARG A 75 -7.91 -24.13 -9.75
N SER A 76 -7.27 -23.41 -10.67
CA SER A 76 -7.76 -23.35 -12.05
C SER A 76 -7.46 -24.64 -12.79
N SER A 77 -8.39 -25.10 -13.61
CA SER A 77 -8.18 -26.15 -14.61
C SER A 77 -7.83 -25.60 -16.00
N ASN A 78 -8.00 -24.28 -16.18
CA ASN A 78 -7.74 -23.61 -17.45
C ASN A 78 -6.22 -23.51 -17.73
N PRO A 79 -5.72 -24.07 -18.85
CA PRO A 79 -4.29 -24.05 -19.14
C PRO A 79 -3.74 -22.63 -19.36
N ASP A 80 -4.53 -21.72 -19.95
CA ASP A 80 -4.10 -20.34 -20.21
C ASP A 80 -3.96 -19.55 -18.88
N VAL A 81 -4.89 -19.75 -17.96
CA VAL A 81 -4.81 -19.20 -16.60
C VAL A 81 -3.55 -19.70 -15.89
N LYS A 82 -3.28 -21.00 -15.94
CA LYS A 82 -2.09 -21.58 -15.32
C LYS A 82 -0.78 -21.08 -15.96
N ALA A 83 -0.75 -20.95 -17.28
CA ALA A 83 0.43 -20.44 -17.99
C ALA A 83 0.72 -18.99 -17.60
N PHE A 84 -0.32 -18.15 -17.57
CA PHE A 84 -0.21 -16.77 -17.13
C PHE A 84 0.22 -16.66 -15.65
N ALA A 85 -0.40 -17.46 -14.77
CA ALA A 85 -0.08 -17.47 -13.35
C ALA A 85 1.39 -17.85 -13.06
N ARG A 86 1.96 -18.83 -13.79
CA ARG A 86 3.39 -19.16 -13.67
C ARG A 86 4.27 -17.97 -14.01
N LYS A 87 3.97 -17.31 -15.15
CA LYS A 87 4.70 -16.11 -15.56
C LYS A 87 4.62 -15.01 -14.51
N MET A 88 3.45 -14.77 -13.93
CA MET A 88 3.28 -13.78 -12.87
C MET A 88 4.09 -14.14 -11.62
N LEU A 89 4.11 -15.40 -11.21
CA LEU A 89 4.92 -15.86 -10.08
C LEU A 89 6.41 -15.59 -10.31
N ASP A 90 6.93 -16.02 -11.44
CA ASP A 90 8.36 -15.92 -11.73
C ASP A 90 8.84 -14.46 -11.80
N ASP A 91 8.06 -13.59 -12.44
CA ASP A 91 8.45 -12.20 -12.63
C ASP A 91 8.23 -11.37 -11.37
N HIS A 92 7.08 -11.53 -10.68
CA HIS A 92 6.79 -10.79 -9.47
C HIS A 92 7.62 -11.24 -8.26
N ASP A 93 8.05 -12.51 -8.20
CA ASP A 93 8.99 -12.96 -7.16
C ASP A 93 10.31 -12.20 -7.26
N ARG A 94 10.88 -12.14 -8.47
CA ARG A 94 12.13 -11.39 -8.74
C ARG A 94 11.97 -9.89 -8.42
N MET A 95 10.92 -9.27 -8.95
CA MET A 95 10.67 -7.84 -8.75
C MET A 95 10.44 -7.50 -7.27
N THR A 96 9.68 -8.32 -6.56
CA THR A 96 9.39 -8.11 -5.13
C THR A 96 10.63 -8.33 -4.27
N ALA A 97 11.46 -9.32 -4.58
CA ALA A 97 12.72 -9.55 -3.88
C ALA A 97 13.70 -8.38 -4.06
N GLU A 98 13.81 -7.86 -5.28
CA GLU A 98 14.65 -6.71 -5.58
C GLU A 98 14.15 -5.43 -4.89
N LEU A 99 12.85 -5.14 -4.97
CA LEU A 99 12.23 -4.01 -4.29
C LEU A 99 12.43 -4.08 -2.78
N ARG A 100 12.26 -5.26 -2.17
CA ARG A 100 12.47 -5.47 -0.73
C ARG A 100 13.91 -5.19 -0.33
N LYS A 101 14.88 -5.70 -1.10
CA LYS A 101 16.29 -5.46 -0.87
C LYS A 101 16.67 -3.99 -1.03
N LEU A 102 16.14 -3.34 -2.06
CA LEU A 102 16.38 -1.93 -2.34
C LEU A 102 15.74 -1.04 -1.26
N GLY A 103 14.47 -1.25 -0.95
CA GLY A 103 13.74 -0.51 0.07
C GLY A 103 14.39 -0.61 1.45
N ALA A 104 14.81 -1.82 1.85
CA ALA A 104 15.50 -2.01 3.13
C ALA A 104 16.79 -1.16 3.23
N ARG A 105 17.59 -1.09 2.16
CA ARG A 105 18.80 -0.25 2.14
C ARG A 105 18.51 1.25 2.24
N LYS A 106 17.29 1.67 1.90
CA LYS A 106 16.85 3.08 1.93
C LYS A 106 16.08 3.44 3.19
N GLY A 107 15.98 2.53 4.17
CA GLY A 107 15.15 2.73 5.35
C GLY A 107 13.64 2.69 5.05
N LEU A 108 13.27 2.11 3.92
CA LEU A 108 11.90 1.91 3.44
C LEU A 108 11.59 0.41 3.33
N PRO A 109 11.64 -0.36 4.44
CA PRO A 109 11.35 -1.78 4.35
C PRO A 109 9.91 -1.99 3.86
N VAL A 110 9.74 -2.89 2.87
CA VAL A 110 8.41 -3.34 2.47
C VAL A 110 7.76 -3.98 3.69
N GLN A 111 6.56 -3.53 4.06
CA GLN A 111 5.88 -3.97 5.27
C GLN A 111 5.62 -5.50 5.23
N ALA A 112 6.18 -6.22 6.20
CA ALA A 112 6.04 -7.69 6.27
C ALA A 112 4.61 -8.13 6.60
N LYS A 113 3.86 -7.31 7.33
CA LYS A 113 2.45 -7.55 7.72
C LYS A 113 1.47 -6.94 6.72
N MET A 114 1.70 -7.12 5.43
CA MET A 114 0.71 -6.71 4.44
C MET A 114 -0.55 -7.54 4.60
N LEU A 115 -1.66 -6.86 4.79
CA LEU A 115 -2.99 -7.45 4.79
C LEU A 115 -3.16 -8.26 3.49
N VAL A 116 -3.73 -9.45 3.61
CA VAL A 116 -4.14 -10.20 2.41
C VAL A 116 -5.23 -9.40 1.74
N ASP A 117 -5.06 -9.12 0.44
CA ASP A 117 -6.08 -8.45 -0.35
C ASP A 117 -7.42 -9.19 -0.17
N PRO A 118 -8.49 -8.50 0.25
CA PRO A 118 -9.81 -9.12 0.43
C PRO A 118 -10.30 -9.83 -0.83
N ALA A 119 -9.96 -9.31 -2.03
CA ALA A 119 -10.31 -9.94 -3.30
C ALA A 119 -9.64 -11.30 -3.48
N VAL A 120 -8.37 -11.46 -3.06
CA VAL A 120 -7.67 -12.76 -3.07
C VAL A 120 -8.32 -13.72 -2.07
N THR A 121 -8.75 -13.21 -0.92
CA THR A 121 -9.48 -14.03 0.06
C THR A 121 -10.82 -14.51 -0.51
N ALA A 122 -11.58 -13.62 -1.13
CA ALA A 122 -12.87 -13.95 -1.76
C ALA A 122 -12.70 -14.92 -2.95
N LEU A 123 -11.58 -14.84 -3.68
CA LEU A 123 -11.27 -15.74 -4.78
C LEU A 123 -11.17 -17.21 -4.32
N ARG A 124 -10.78 -17.47 -3.08
CA ARG A 124 -10.69 -18.83 -2.50
C ARG A 124 -12.02 -19.57 -2.48
N ALA A 125 -13.15 -18.86 -2.43
CA ALA A 125 -14.47 -19.46 -2.42
C ALA A 125 -15.00 -19.79 -3.81
N ARG A 126 -14.32 -19.37 -4.87
CA ARG A 126 -14.74 -19.59 -6.26
C ARG A 126 -14.11 -20.86 -6.85
N THR A 127 -14.78 -21.45 -7.84
CA THR A 127 -14.30 -22.64 -8.56
C THR A 127 -14.63 -22.54 -10.05
N GLY A 128 -13.94 -23.34 -10.88
CA GLY A 128 -14.19 -23.42 -12.31
C GLY A 128 -14.07 -22.06 -13.01
N HIS A 129 -14.93 -21.82 -14.00
CA HIS A 129 -14.90 -20.58 -14.77
C HIS A 129 -15.13 -19.32 -13.90
N ALA A 130 -15.97 -19.38 -12.86
CA ALA A 130 -16.14 -18.27 -11.92
C ALA A 130 -14.85 -17.93 -11.14
N PHE A 131 -13.99 -18.91 -10.90
CA PHE A 131 -12.66 -18.69 -10.37
C PHE A 131 -11.77 -17.96 -11.38
N ASP A 132 -11.77 -18.40 -12.63
CA ASP A 132 -10.93 -17.84 -13.71
C ASP A 132 -11.29 -16.36 -13.96
N ILE A 133 -12.59 -16.03 -14.04
CA ILE A 133 -13.07 -14.63 -14.10
C ILE A 133 -12.59 -13.84 -12.87
N GLY A 134 -12.71 -14.40 -11.67
CA GLY A 134 -12.25 -13.76 -10.44
C GLY A 134 -10.74 -13.51 -10.41
N TYR A 135 -9.96 -14.44 -10.95
CA TYR A 135 -8.52 -14.27 -11.08
C TYR A 135 -8.16 -13.14 -12.07
N VAL A 136 -8.82 -13.10 -13.23
CA VAL A 136 -8.65 -12.01 -14.21
C VAL A 136 -9.03 -10.65 -13.62
N ALA A 137 -10.04 -10.59 -12.75
CA ALA A 137 -10.40 -9.34 -12.07
C ALA A 137 -9.28 -8.82 -11.13
N ILE A 138 -8.47 -9.72 -10.56
CA ILE A 138 -7.38 -9.38 -9.63
C ILE A 138 -6.05 -9.17 -10.36
N ALA A 139 -5.74 -10.06 -11.30
CA ALA A 139 -4.43 -10.13 -11.96
C ALA A 139 -4.49 -9.76 -13.46
N GLY A 140 -5.63 -9.26 -13.92
CA GLY A 140 -5.86 -8.94 -15.32
C GLY A 140 -5.43 -7.53 -15.74
N PRO A 141 -5.99 -7.03 -16.86
CA PRO A 141 -5.53 -5.78 -17.48
C PRO A 141 -5.55 -4.57 -16.57
N ALA A 142 -6.66 -4.35 -15.82
CA ALA A 142 -6.82 -3.18 -14.95
C ALA A 142 -5.75 -3.09 -13.85
N ALA A 143 -5.36 -4.24 -13.28
CA ALA A 143 -4.31 -4.30 -12.27
C ALA A 143 -2.95 -3.90 -12.86
N HIS A 144 -2.63 -4.38 -14.07
CA HIS A 144 -1.37 -4.05 -14.74
C HIS A 144 -1.33 -2.60 -15.23
N GLU A 145 -2.45 -2.04 -15.72
CA GLU A 145 -2.55 -0.61 -16.06
C GLU A 145 -2.29 0.28 -14.84
N SER A 146 -2.85 -0.08 -13.69
CA SER A 146 -2.61 0.62 -12.43
C SER A 146 -1.16 0.50 -11.96
N ALA A 147 -0.57 -0.70 -12.08
CA ALA A 147 0.84 -0.92 -11.74
C ALA A 147 1.76 -0.11 -12.65
N ILE A 148 1.53 -0.08 -13.96
CA ILE A 148 2.32 0.70 -14.91
C ILE A 148 2.32 2.17 -14.53
N LYS A 149 1.14 2.76 -14.24
CA LYS A 149 1.04 4.17 -13.80
C LYS A 149 1.85 4.45 -12.53
N LEU A 150 1.81 3.52 -11.56
CA LEU A 150 2.59 3.63 -10.33
C LEU A 150 4.10 3.65 -10.59
N TYR A 151 4.57 2.73 -11.44
CA TYR A 151 6.00 2.65 -11.80
C TYR A 151 6.46 3.79 -12.70
N GLU A 152 5.61 4.27 -13.62
CA GLU A 152 5.89 5.48 -14.42
C GLU A 152 6.03 6.73 -13.56
N ALA A 153 5.16 6.89 -12.55
CA ALA A 153 5.24 8.01 -11.61
C ALA A 153 6.55 8.00 -10.83
N GLU A 154 6.94 6.84 -10.30
CA GLU A 154 8.22 6.71 -9.60
C GLU A 154 9.41 6.96 -10.51
N ALA A 155 9.42 6.39 -11.72
CA ALA A 155 10.51 6.55 -12.69
C ALA A 155 10.71 8.03 -13.07
N ARG A 156 9.62 8.81 -13.15
CA ARG A 156 9.65 10.23 -13.52
C ARG A 156 9.93 11.14 -12.32
N ASP A 157 9.22 10.97 -11.22
CA ASP A 157 9.10 11.92 -10.13
C ASP A 157 9.77 11.45 -8.82
N GLY A 158 10.23 10.19 -8.73
CA GLY A 158 10.93 9.63 -7.58
C GLY A 158 12.18 10.46 -7.23
N ARG A 159 12.49 10.56 -5.95
CA ARG A 159 13.65 11.31 -5.46
C ARG A 159 14.91 10.45 -5.42
N ASP A 160 14.79 9.18 -5.06
CA ASP A 160 15.91 8.24 -5.02
C ASP A 160 16.26 7.72 -6.42
N PRO A 161 17.49 7.94 -6.92
CA PRO A 161 17.86 7.55 -8.27
C PRO A 161 17.85 6.01 -8.50
N GLN A 162 18.03 5.20 -7.45
CA GLN A 162 18.00 3.74 -7.58
C GLN A 162 16.56 3.23 -7.62
N LEU A 163 15.64 3.85 -6.89
CA LEU A 163 14.20 3.52 -7.00
C LEU A 163 13.66 3.93 -8.36
N ARG A 164 14.01 5.12 -8.85
CA ARG A 164 13.65 5.52 -10.22
C ARG A 164 14.17 4.54 -11.27
N ALA A 165 15.44 4.14 -11.16
CA ALA A 165 16.05 3.18 -12.09
C ALA A 165 15.36 1.81 -12.02
N PHE A 166 15.06 1.31 -10.81
CA PHE A 166 14.30 0.10 -10.61
C PHE A 166 12.91 0.17 -11.25
N ALA A 167 12.18 1.25 -11.02
CA ALA A 167 10.85 1.46 -11.59
C ALA A 167 10.90 1.50 -13.12
N ALA A 168 11.82 2.26 -13.70
CA ALA A 168 12.01 2.32 -15.14
C ALA A 168 12.37 0.97 -15.76
N ALA A 169 13.25 0.19 -15.12
CA ALA A 169 13.67 -1.13 -15.59
C ALA A 169 12.53 -2.17 -15.56
N ALA A 170 11.55 -2.00 -14.66
CA ALA A 170 10.41 -2.90 -14.56
C ALA A 170 9.32 -2.66 -15.61
N LEU A 171 9.22 -1.46 -16.19
CA LEU A 171 8.15 -1.09 -17.13
C LEU A 171 8.02 -1.99 -18.35
N PRO A 172 9.09 -2.43 -19.03
CA PRO A 172 8.96 -3.38 -20.14
C PRO A 172 8.28 -4.70 -19.73
N THR A 173 8.64 -5.23 -18.58
CA THR A 173 8.02 -6.47 -18.04
C THR A 173 6.53 -6.24 -17.71
N LEU A 174 6.18 -5.12 -17.06
CA LEU A 174 4.79 -4.79 -16.75
C LEU A 174 3.94 -4.58 -18.01
N ASN A 175 4.49 -3.98 -19.07
CA ASN A 175 3.82 -3.85 -20.37
C ASN A 175 3.61 -5.20 -21.05
N ALA A 176 4.59 -6.12 -20.97
CA ALA A 176 4.43 -7.49 -21.44
C ALA A 176 3.36 -8.25 -20.66
N HIS A 177 3.27 -8.03 -19.34
CA HIS A 177 2.19 -8.57 -18.51
C HIS A 177 0.82 -8.03 -18.91
N LEU A 178 0.69 -6.72 -19.16
CA LEU A 178 -0.55 -6.12 -19.63
C LEU A 178 -1.03 -6.74 -20.94
N SER A 179 -0.11 -6.94 -21.91
CA SER A 179 -0.43 -7.60 -23.17
C SER A 179 -0.93 -9.04 -22.96
N ALA A 180 -0.22 -9.81 -22.14
CA ALA A 180 -0.61 -11.18 -21.80
C ALA A 180 -1.93 -11.24 -21.02
N ALA A 181 -2.16 -10.30 -20.10
CA ALA A 181 -3.39 -10.19 -19.33
C ALA A 181 -4.61 -9.90 -20.22
N ARG A 182 -4.45 -9.04 -21.24
CA ARG A 182 -5.51 -8.77 -22.23
C ARG A 182 -5.83 -10.00 -23.09
N ALA A 183 -4.83 -10.78 -23.45
CA ALA A 183 -5.05 -12.04 -24.17
C ALA A 183 -5.76 -13.07 -23.27
N LEU A 184 -5.34 -13.20 -22.01
CA LEU A 184 -5.99 -14.06 -21.03
C LEU A 184 -7.45 -13.69 -20.79
N ALA A 185 -7.75 -12.40 -20.61
CA ALA A 185 -9.11 -11.93 -20.40
C ALA A 185 -10.02 -12.36 -21.56
N LYS A 186 -9.57 -12.18 -22.81
CA LYS A 186 -10.34 -12.62 -23.98
C LYS A 186 -10.52 -14.15 -24.03
N SER A 187 -9.50 -14.93 -23.66
CA SER A 187 -9.59 -16.39 -23.61
C SER A 187 -10.59 -16.87 -22.56
N VAL A 188 -10.57 -16.27 -21.38
CA VAL A 188 -11.49 -16.59 -20.29
C VAL A 188 -12.93 -16.19 -20.64
N ASP A 189 -13.14 -15.01 -21.24
CA ASP A 189 -14.47 -14.56 -21.66
C ASP A 189 -15.06 -15.45 -22.78
N ALA A 190 -14.22 -16.02 -23.67
CA ALA A 190 -14.65 -16.90 -24.75
C ALA A 190 -14.93 -18.35 -24.31
N ALA A 191 -14.56 -18.74 -23.10
CA ALA A 191 -14.70 -20.11 -22.58
C ALA A 191 -16.08 -20.41 -21.97
N HIS A 192 -17.15 -19.78 -22.49
CA HIS A 192 -18.57 -19.99 -22.08
C HIS A 192 -19.20 -21.13 -22.82
#